data_0a6819897935b8d083120e5acd14abc2
#
_entry.id   0a6819897935b8d083120e5acd14abc2
#
_cell.length_a   1.000
_cell.length_b   1.000
_cell.length_c   1.000
_cell.angle_alpha   90.00
_cell.angle_beta   90.00
_cell.angle_gamma   90.00
#
_symmetry.space_group_name_H-M   'P 1'
#
loop_
_entity.id
_entity.type
_entity.pdbx_description
1 polymer ?
#
loop_
_entity_poly.entity_id
_entity_poly.type
_entity_poly.pdbx_seq_one_letter_code
_entity_poly.pdbx_strand_id
1 'polypeptide(L)'
;MKVAFLVSELNGVGGVASVVKVLAKRFSEDNEILIVGRNNNIPDTDYKFINWNPDGGNVFEKFIKGVNKKTRLLCGERMSKIVEKATFPKRVLRELINIINEEHIDVIIGAAGYYSMMLGAIRSYVKTMTIGWQLNSYDAYFNTAGKYMWHKDRIYSRLVGNLDDYVVLNDYDKKKIKDELNINATVIANIKTYESNETSDLQSKEFMAAGHLWNGKGFDLLIESFKIFAEKNNEWKLKIFGVGPDKDQLENMIREYRLDDRIFLMGNTDSTKREFLKSGCFLMPSRWEGMPMIILESLEMGVPVIAYDITAMEPLVTDGMEGFIVKKFDTNAYAEKMLEIAENDELRYEFGRNARIKARQFSKEIISEKWIELMEKHI
;
A
#
# COMPACT_ATOMS: atom_id res chain seq x y z
N MET A 1 -17.27 -2.60 20.64
CA MET A 1 -17.20 -1.23 20.07
C MET A 1 -17.79 -1.22 18.68
N LYS A 2 -18.26 -0.07 18.21
CA LYS A 2 -18.64 0.13 16.81
C LYS A 2 -17.51 0.87 16.08
N VAL A 3 -16.79 0.13 15.22
CA VAL A 3 -15.61 0.64 14.51
C VAL A 3 -15.95 0.88 13.04
N ALA A 4 -15.69 2.08 12.54
CA ALA A 4 -15.93 2.41 11.13
C ALA A 4 -14.62 2.62 10.37
N PHE A 5 -14.58 2.13 9.12
CA PHE A 5 -13.54 2.46 8.15
C PHE A 5 -14.08 3.43 7.10
N LEU A 6 -13.44 4.57 6.97
CA LEU A 6 -13.73 5.57 5.95
C LEU A 6 -12.77 5.35 4.78
N VAL A 7 -13.29 4.91 3.64
CA VAL A 7 -12.50 4.47 2.47
C VAL A 7 -13.08 5.00 1.15
N SER A 8 -12.30 4.94 0.05
CA SER A 8 -12.81 5.30 -1.29
C SER A 8 -13.77 4.23 -1.81
N GLU A 9 -13.31 3.02 -1.89
CA GLU A 9 -14.04 1.85 -2.38
C GLU A 9 -13.33 0.57 -1.91
N LEU A 10 -14.07 -0.53 -1.76
CA LEU A 10 -13.50 -1.83 -1.39
C LEU A 10 -13.43 -2.82 -2.56
N ASN A 11 -14.11 -2.58 -3.68
CA ASN A 11 -14.12 -3.49 -4.83
C ASN A 11 -12.89 -3.34 -5.74
N GLY A 12 -12.04 -2.33 -5.48
CA GLY A 12 -10.82 -2.10 -6.24
C GLY A 12 -9.78 -3.21 -6.00
N VAL A 13 -9.03 -3.54 -7.05
CA VAL A 13 -7.79 -4.32 -6.95
C VAL A 13 -6.71 -3.35 -6.49
N GLY A 14 -6.44 -3.29 -5.18
CA GLY A 14 -5.42 -2.38 -4.64
C GLY A 14 -5.13 -2.63 -3.16
N GLY A 15 -3.91 -2.28 -2.73
CA GLY A 15 -3.42 -2.54 -1.38
C GLY A 15 -4.31 -1.98 -0.27
N VAL A 16 -4.89 -0.77 -0.46
CA VAL A 16 -5.79 -0.15 0.53
C VAL A 16 -7.05 -0.99 0.75
N ALA A 17 -7.74 -1.39 -0.34
CA ALA A 17 -8.95 -2.21 -0.23
C ALA A 17 -8.65 -3.58 0.41
N SER A 18 -7.53 -4.20 0.03
CA SER A 18 -7.13 -5.51 0.55
C SER A 18 -6.85 -5.46 2.05
N VAL A 19 -6.04 -4.50 2.52
CA VAL A 19 -5.68 -4.41 3.93
C VAL A 19 -6.89 -4.03 4.81
N VAL A 20 -7.77 -3.13 4.33
CA VAL A 20 -8.99 -2.77 5.06
C VAL A 20 -9.93 -3.97 5.18
N LYS A 21 -10.11 -4.76 4.12
CA LYS A 21 -10.94 -6.00 4.17
C LYS A 21 -10.45 -6.99 5.22
N VAL A 22 -9.13 -7.25 5.23
CA VAL A 22 -8.54 -8.21 6.18
C VAL A 22 -8.69 -7.71 7.62
N LEU A 23 -8.41 -6.43 7.86
CA LEU A 23 -8.52 -5.84 9.20
C LEU A 23 -9.99 -5.75 9.66
N ALA A 24 -10.90 -5.31 8.79
CA ALA A 24 -12.33 -5.26 9.08
C ALA A 24 -12.88 -6.65 9.42
N LYS A 25 -12.49 -7.69 8.66
CA LYS A 25 -12.87 -9.07 8.93
C LYS A 25 -12.36 -9.54 10.30
N ARG A 26 -11.12 -9.22 10.66
CA ARG A 26 -10.59 -9.60 11.98
C ARG A 26 -11.30 -8.85 13.10
N PHE A 27 -11.57 -7.55 12.92
CA PHE A 27 -12.28 -6.78 13.93
C PHE A 27 -13.74 -7.20 14.10
N SER A 28 -14.40 -7.72 13.06
CA SER A 28 -15.80 -8.20 13.15
C SER A 28 -15.97 -9.40 14.07
N GLU A 29 -14.90 -10.07 14.46
CA GLU A 29 -14.95 -11.16 15.44
C GLU A 29 -15.35 -10.64 16.84
N ASP A 30 -15.00 -9.38 17.20
CA ASP A 30 -15.21 -8.83 18.54
C ASP A 30 -15.96 -7.49 18.54
N ASN A 31 -16.22 -6.88 17.37
CA ASN A 31 -16.76 -5.54 17.23
C ASN A 31 -17.84 -5.46 16.14
N GLU A 32 -18.72 -4.47 16.24
CA GLU A 32 -19.60 -4.11 15.12
C GLU A 32 -18.80 -3.26 14.10
N ILE A 33 -18.74 -3.73 12.86
CA ILE A 33 -17.96 -3.08 11.80
C ILE A 33 -18.85 -2.36 10.81
N LEU A 34 -18.47 -1.12 10.51
CA LEU A 34 -19.11 -0.27 9.54
C LEU A 34 -18.11 0.18 8.47
N ILE A 35 -18.47 0.07 7.22
CA ILE A 35 -17.70 0.64 6.12
C ILE A 35 -18.42 1.85 5.55
N VAL A 36 -17.78 3.00 5.52
CA VAL A 36 -18.29 4.24 4.92
C VAL A 36 -17.48 4.55 3.67
N GLY A 37 -18.10 4.48 2.50
CA GLY A 37 -17.43 4.69 1.24
C GLY A 37 -18.33 4.43 0.04
N ARG A 38 -17.76 4.39 -1.17
CA ARG A 38 -18.52 4.06 -2.37
C ARG A 38 -18.78 2.56 -2.43
N ASN A 39 -20.05 2.19 -2.57
CA ASN A 39 -20.44 0.81 -2.76
C ASN A 39 -20.47 0.48 -4.26
N ASN A 40 -19.67 -0.48 -4.67
CA ASN A 40 -19.72 -1.06 -6.00
C ASN A 40 -20.01 -2.56 -5.88
N ASN A 41 -21.22 -2.93 -5.39
CA ASN A 41 -21.69 -4.32 -5.27
C ASN A 41 -20.70 -5.23 -4.52
N ILE A 42 -20.55 -5.01 -3.22
CA ILE A 42 -19.81 -5.95 -2.36
C ILE A 42 -20.74 -7.11 -2.06
N PRO A 43 -20.41 -8.34 -2.49
CA PRO A 43 -21.19 -9.50 -2.09
C PRO A 43 -21.04 -9.76 -0.61
N ASP A 44 -22.13 -10.18 0.00
CA ASP A 44 -22.34 -10.67 1.37
C ASP A 44 -21.11 -10.51 2.30
N THR A 45 -21.15 -9.47 3.11
CA THR A 45 -20.10 -9.19 4.10
C THR A 45 -20.73 -9.18 5.49
N ASP A 46 -19.99 -9.66 6.49
CA ASP A 46 -20.41 -9.67 7.90
C ASP A 46 -20.49 -8.26 8.53
N TYR A 47 -20.41 -7.18 7.73
CA TYR A 47 -20.40 -5.81 8.20
C TYR A 47 -21.33 -4.89 7.38
N LYS A 48 -21.90 -3.89 8.06
CA LYS A 48 -22.77 -2.87 7.47
C LYS A 48 -21.97 -1.97 6.54
N PHE A 49 -22.55 -1.64 5.38
CA PHE A 49 -21.96 -0.70 4.43
C PHE A 49 -22.85 0.53 4.25
N ILE A 50 -22.27 1.73 4.39
CA ILE A 50 -22.92 2.98 4.04
C ILE A 50 -22.33 3.51 2.73
N ASN A 51 -23.18 3.55 1.71
CA ASN A 51 -22.80 4.15 0.43
C ASN A 51 -22.72 5.66 0.57
N TRP A 52 -21.52 6.19 0.61
CA TRP A 52 -21.25 7.61 0.72
C TRP A 52 -20.13 8.04 -0.23
N ASN A 53 -20.39 9.07 -1.02
CA ASN A 53 -19.44 9.59 -1.99
C ASN A 53 -19.14 11.06 -1.70
N PRO A 54 -17.97 11.40 -1.16
CA PRO A 54 -17.57 12.78 -0.90
C PRO A 54 -17.24 13.58 -2.17
N ASP A 55 -17.15 12.90 -3.34
CA ASP A 55 -16.85 13.58 -4.60
C ASP A 55 -18.09 14.29 -5.17
N GLY A 56 -17.94 15.47 -5.61
CA GLY A 56 -19.01 16.27 -6.21
C GLY A 56 -18.78 17.76 -5.99
N GLY A 57 -17.52 18.17 -6.02
CA GLY A 57 -17.16 19.59 -5.97
C GLY A 57 -17.76 20.35 -7.15
N ASN A 58 -18.21 21.58 -6.90
CA ASN A 58 -18.64 22.50 -7.95
C ASN A 58 -17.44 22.91 -8.84
N VAL A 59 -17.70 23.64 -9.93
CA VAL A 59 -16.67 24.04 -10.90
C VAL A 59 -15.56 24.86 -10.24
N PHE A 60 -15.90 25.74 -9.29
CA PHE A 60 -14.94 26.58 -8.58
C PHE A 60 -14.02 25.72 -7.65
N GLU A 61 -14.59 24.78 -6.91
CA GLU A 61 -13.81 23.85 -6.07
C GLU A 61 -12.84 23.02 -6.90
N LYS A 62 -13.28 22.52 -8.07
CA LYS A 62 -12.43 21.79 -9.03
C LYS A 62 -11.31 22.66 -9.57
N PHE A 63 -11.60 23.92 -9.91
CA PHE A 63 -10.62 24.87 -10.38
C PHE A 63 -9.53 25.15 -9.33
N ILE A 64 -9.91 25.46 -8.10
CA ILE A 64 -8.98 25.71 -6.98
C ILE A 64 -8.06 24.48 -6.74
N LYS A 65 -8.65 23.27 -6.69
CA LYS A 65 -7.87 22.02 -6.56
C LYS A 65 -6.89 21.84 -7.73
N GLY A 66 -7.32 22.16 -8.95
CA GLY A 66 -6.49 22.09 -10.15
C GLY A 66 -5.31 23.06 -10.13
N VAL A 67 -5.53 24.32 -9.72
CA VAL A 67 -4.47 25.32 -9.56
C VAL A 67 -3.46 24.89 -8.50
N ASN A 68 -3.93 24.44 -7.34
CA ASN A 68 -3.04 23.96 -6.26
C ASN A 68 -2.20 22.76 -6.69
N LYS A 69 -2.76 21.87 -7.51
CA LYS A 69 -2.04 20.70 -8.02
C LYS A 69 -0.91 21.07 -8.99
N LYS A 70 -1.12 22.13 -9.79
CA LYS A 70 -0.17 22.55 -10.84
C LYS A 70 0.85 23.60 -10.39
N THR A 71 0.54 24.37 -9.35
CA THR A 71 1.35 25.51 -8.92
C THR A 71 1.47 25.54 -7.40
N ARG A 72 2.50 26.25 -6.89
CA ARG A 72 2.64 26.56 -5.46
C ARG A 72 1.96 27.84 -5.01
N LEU A 73 1.22 28.52 -5.89
CA LEU A 73 0.60 29.82 -5.60
C LEU A 73 -0.39 29.79 -4.42
N LEU A 74 -1.03 28.65 -4.18
CA LEU A 74 -2.02 28.46 -3.12
C LEU A 74 -1.47 27.80 -1.83
N CYS A 75 -0.15 27.61 -1.72
CA CYS A 75 0.48 26.96 -0.56
C CYS A 75 0.70 27.93 0.63
N GLY A 76 0.51 29.25 0.46
CA GLY A 76 0.60 30.23 1.56
C GLY A 76 -0.49 30.00 2.62
N GLU A 77 -0.27 30.48 3.85
CA GLU A 77 -1.16 30.22 4.99
C GLU A 77 -2.62 30.60 4.74
N ARG A 78 -2.88 31.83 4.23
CA ARG A 78 -4.25 32.29 3.91
C ARG A 78 -4.87 31.50 2.77
N MET A 79 -4.08 31.22 1.72
CA MET A 79 -4.54 30.51 0.52
C MET A 79 -4.81 29.04 0.82
N SER A 80 -4.04 28.42 1.69
CA SER A 80 -4.25 27.01 2.10
C SER A 80 -5.63 26.78 2.71
N LYS A 81 -6.21 27.76 3.41
CA LYS A 81 -7.58 27.70 3.93
C LYS A 81 -8.64 27.70 2.82
N ILE A 82 -8.36 28.33 1.67
CA ILE A 82 -9.24 28.30 0.50
C ILE A 82 -9.18 26.90 -0.15
N VAL A 83 -7.97 26.37 -0.31
CA VAL A 83 -7.78 25.00 -0.83
C VAL A 83 -8.44 23.95 0.06
N GLU A 84 -8.34 24.11 1.39
CA GLU A 84 -9.02 23.25 2.37
C GLU A 84 -10.53 23.27 2.17
N LYS A 85 -11.16 24.48 2.14
CA LYS A 85 -12.61 24.62 1.93
C LYS A 85 -13.06 24.04 0.59
N ALA A 86 -12.23 24.17 -0.46
CA ALA A 86 -12.51 23.57 -1.77
C ALA A 86 -12.30 22.05 -1.77
N THR A 87 -11.40 21.53 -0.92
CA THR A 87 -11.13 20.09 -0.78
C THR A 87 -12.20 19.42 0.06
N PHE A 88 -12.64 20.08 1.15
CA PHE A 88 -13.62 19.62 2.11
C PHE A 88 -14.77 20.60 2.24
N PRO A 89 -15.73 20.62 1.30
CA PRO A 89 -16.91 21.49 1.38
C PRO A 89 -17.73 21.21 2.63
N LYS A 90 -18.28 22.25 3.23
CA LYS A 90 -19.08 22.12 4.47
C LYS A 90 -20.23 21.12 4.38
N ARG A 91 -20.86 21.00 3.21
CA ARG A 91 -21.93 20.01 2.97
C ARG A 91 -21.44 18.58 3.18
N VAL A 92 -20.26 18.25 2.60
CA VAL A 92 -19.63 16.92 2.71
C VAL A 92 -19.24 16.59 4.15
N LEU A 93 -18.66 17.58 4.85
CA LEU A 93 -18.31 17.40 6.26
C LEU A 93 -19.56 17.21 7.16
N ARG A 94 -20.66 17.93 6.90
CA ARG A 94 -21.92 17.75 7.64
C ARG A 94 -22.53 16.37 7.41
N GLU A 95 -22.53 15.89 6.18
CA GLU A 95 -23.02 14.55 5.86
C GLU A 95 -22.23 13.49 6.64
N LEU A 96 -20.89 13.59 6.67
CA LEU A 96 -20.05 12.66 7.45
C LEU A 96 -20.34 12.75 8.97
N ILE A 97 -20.49 13.95 9.51
CA ILE A 97 -20.85 14.16 10.93
C ILE A 97 -22.19 13.50 11.24
N ASN A 98 -23.19 13.66 10.36
CA ASN A 98 -24.51 13.04 10.53
C ASN A 98 -24.40 11.51 10.54
N ILE A 99 -23.69 10.92 9.57
CA ILE A 99 -23.44 9.47 9.54
C ILE A 99 -22.82 8.99 10.85
N ILE A 100 -21.77 9.68 11.33
CA ILE A 100 -21.08 9.32 12.57
C ILE A 100 -22.03 9.31 13.76
N ASN A 101 -22.87 10.36 13.88
CA ASN A 101 -23.78 10.52 15.00
C ASN A 101 -24.99 9.56 14.94
N GLU A 102 -25.60 9.38 13.76
CA GLU A 102 -26.75 8.50 13.54
C GLU A 102 -26.38 7.03 13.75
N GLU A 103 -25.18 6.66 13.33
CA GLU A 103 -24.66 5.30 13.51
C GLU A 103 -24.03 5.05 14.88
N HIS A 104 -23.90 6.06 15.73
CA HIS A 104 -23.25 5.94 17.04
C HIS A 104 -21.87 5.28 16.99
N ILE A 105 -21.00 5.80 16.10
CA ILE A 105 -19.67 5.23 15.87
C ILE A 105 -18.75 5.60 17.03
N ASP A 106 -18.12 4.59 17.66
CA ASP A 106 -17.16 4.79 18.74
C ASP A 106 -15.79 5.20 18.21
N VAL A 107 -15.32 4.52 17.16
CA VAL A 107 -14.00 4.74 16.51
C VAL A 107 -14.17 4.83 15.00
N ILE A 108 -13.58 5.83 14.37
CA ILE A 108 -13.53 5.94 12.90
C ILE A 108 -12.09 6.04 12.39
N ILE A 109 -11.72 5.15 11.46
CA ILE A 109 -10.40 5.05 10.86
C ILE A 109 -10.44 5.56 9.43
N GLY A 110 -9.74 6.65 9.14
CA GLY A 110 -9.62 7.22 7.79
C GLY A 110 -8.50 6.55 6.99
N ALA A 111 -8.85 5.63 6.11
CA ALA A 111 -7.89 4.89 5.29
C ALA A 111 -7.35 5.76 4.14
N ALA A 112 -6.09 6.10 4.21
CA ALA A 112 -5.34 7.01 3.34
C ALA A 112 -5.48 8.52 3.69
N GLY A 113 -4.50 9.30 3.23
CA GLY A 113 -4.31 10.69 3.65
C GLY A 113 -5.47 11.65 3.37
N TYR A 114 -6.27 11.41 2.31
CA TYR A 114 -7.46 12.22 2.04
C TYR A 114 -8.50 12.08 3.17
N TYR A 115 -8.78 10.85 3.59
CA TYR A 115 -9.74 10.56 4.65
C TYR A 115 -9.20 10.93 6.04
N SER A 116 -7.89 10.78 6.26
CA SER A 116 -7.24 11.29 7.48
C SER A 116 -7.42 12.80 7.63
N MET A 117 -7.18 13.59 6.58
CA MET A 117 -7.44 15.02 6.60
C MET A 117 -8.94 15.34 6.84
N MET A 118 -9.83 14.58 6.22
CA MET A 118 -11.28 14.80 6.36
C MET A 118 -11.73 14.56 7.80
N LEU A 119 -11.25 13.51 8.46
CA LEU A 119 -11.51 13.27 9.89
C LEU A 119 -10.94 14.39 10.76
N GLY A 120 -9.73 14.86 10.48
CA GLY A 120 -9.16 16.00 11.18
C GLY A 120 -9.93 17.31 11.01
N ALA A 121 -10.61 17.48 9.86
CA ALA A 121 -11.49 18.65 9.63
C ALA A 121 -12.78 18.62 10.45
N ILE A 122 -13.24 17.46 10.89
CA ILE A 122 -14.46 17.30 11.69
C ILE A 122 -14.20 16.98 13.17
N ARG A 123 -12.94 16.76 13.59
CA ARG A 123 -12.60 16.27 14.92
C ARG A 123 -13.28 17.03 16.06
N SER A 124 -13.36 18.36 15.97
CA SER A 124 -13.99 19.20 16.98
C SER A 124 -15.53 19.14 17.02
N TYR A 125 -16.16 18.47 16.06
CA TYR A 125 -17.61 18.37 15.93
C TYR A 125 -18.16 16.99 16.28
N VAL A 126 -17.29 16.02 16.57
CA VAL A 126 -17.68 14.64 16.92
C VAL A 126 -17.04 14.21 18.24
N LYS A 127 -17.72 13.31 18.97
CA LYS A 127 -17.16 12.67 20.17
C LYS A 127 -16.38 11.40 19.86
N THR A 128 -16.65 10.82 18.70
CA THR A 128 -16.02 9.61 18.14
C THR A 128 -14.51 9.75 18.10
N MET A 129 -13.78 8.73 18.51
CA MET A 129 -12.32 8.66 18.33
C MET A 129 -11.97 8.65 16.84
N THR A 130 -11.05 9.51 16.44
CA THR A 130 -10.65 9.67 15.04
C THR A 130 -9.20 9.23 14.82
N ILE A 131 -9.00 8.22 14.00
CA ILE A 131 -7.67 7.71 13.65
C ILE A 131 -7.42 7.93 12.16
N GLY A 132 -6.30 8.57 11.82
CA GLY A 132 -5.83 8.61 10.44
C GLY A 132 -4.89 7.45 10.16
N TRP A 133 -4.94 6.89 8.95
CA TRP A 133 -4.09 5.79 8.54
C TRP A 133 -3.37 6.08 7.23
N GLN A 134 -2.05 6.24 7.29
CA GLN A 134 -1.20 6.44 6.13
C GLN A 134 -0.88 5.09 5.46
N LEU A 135 -1.38 4.91 4.25
CA LEU A 135 -1.23 3.66 3.49
C LEU A 135 -0.23 3.78 2.32
N ASN A 136 0.57 4.84 2.33
CA ASN A 136 1.68 5.02 1.38
C ASN A 136 2.84 5.73 2.09
N SER A 137 4.05 5.69 1.54
CA SER A 137 5.20 6.34 2.17
C SER A 137 5.06 7.88 2.18
N TYR A 138 5.76 8.53 3.11
CA TYR A 138 5.88 9.99 3.14
C TYR A 138 6.33 10.55 1.78
N ASP A 139 7.37 9.95 1.20
CA ASP A 139 7.91 10.40 -0.07
C ASP A 139 6.90 10.26 -1.22
N ALA A 140 6.12 9.17 -1.26
CA ALA A 140 5.05 9.03 -2.22
C ALA A 140 3.99 10.12 -2.06
N TYR A 141 3.60 10.45 -0.81
CA TYR A 141 2.56 11.43 -0.55
C TYR A 141 2.97 12.85 -0.91
N PHE A 142 4.16 13.28 -0.54
CA PHE A 142 4.55 14.69 -0.62
C PHE A 142 5.54 15.00 -1.75
N ASN A 143 6.29 14.00 -2.25
CA ASN A 143 7.35 14.18 -3.23
C ASN A 143 6.97 13.69 -4.65
N THR A 144 5.76 13.08 -4.84
CA THR A 144 5.29 12.68 -6.17
C THR A 144 4.51 13.81 -6.83
N ALA A 145 5.14 14.45 -7.83
CA ALA A 145 4.58 15.60 -8.51
C ALA A 145 3.16 15.36 -9.05
N GLY A 146 2.23 16.23 -8.67
CA GLY A 146 0.85 16.23 -9.13
C GLY A 146 0.00 15.06 -8.65
N LYS A 147 0.48 14.20 -7.73
CA LYS A 147 -0.26 13.07 -7.15
C LYS A 147 -0.45 13.25 -5.64
N TYR A 148 -1.25 12.40 -5.02
CA TYR A 148 -1.47 12.29 -3.56
C TYR A 148 -1.62 13.65 -2.85
N MET A 149 -0.73 13.94 -1.89
CA MET A 149 -0.73 15.15 -1.04
C MET A 149 0.19 16.26 -1.58
N TRP A 150 0.62 16.16 -2.85
CA TRP A 150 1.43 17.17 -3.50
C TRP A 150 0.89 18.59 -3.28
N HIS A 151 1.71 19.50 -2.76
CA HIS A 151 1.37 20.86 -2.41
C HIS A 151 0.29 21.04 -1.32
N LYS A 152 0.11 20.05 -0.43
CA LYS A 152 -0.88 20.11 0.66
C LYS A 152 -0.25 19.97 2.05
N ASP A 153 1.05 20.05 2.19
CA ASP A 153 1.81 19.81 3.42
C ASP A 153 1.22 20.58 4.62
N ARG A 154 0.95 21.87 4.46
CA ARG A 154 0.37 22.73 5.51
C ARG A 154 -1.06 22.34 5.90
N ILE A 155 -1.88 22.01 4.90
CA ILE A 155 -3.26 21.56 5.15
C ILE A 155 -3.22 20.22 5.87
N TYR A 156 -2.35 19.35 5.41
CA TYR A 156 -2.15 18.02 5.98
C TYR A 156 -1.71 18.10 7.44
N SER A 157 -0.62 18.84 7.72
CA SER A 157 -0.11 19.03 9.08
C SER A 157 -1.19 19.56 10.02
N ARG A 158 -1.94 20.61 9.61
CA ARG A 158 -2.99 21.20 10.44
C ARG A 158 -4.14 20.24 10.70
N LEU A 159 -4.65 19.56 9.67
CA LEU A 159 -5.84 18.71 9.82
C LEU A 159 -5.51 17.40 10.49
N VAL A 160 -4.47 16.70 10.03
CA VAL A 160 -4.05 15.42 10.60
C VAL A 160 -3.54 15.60 12.06
N GLY A 161 -2.94 16.75 12.36
CA GLY A 161 -2.54 17.10 13.73
C GLY A 161 -3.70 17.27 14.73
N ASN A 162 -4.94 17.36 14.26
CA ASN A 162 -6.12 17.40 15.12
C ASN A 162 -6.66 16.01 15.49
N LEU A 163 -6.23 14.94 14.83
CA LEU A 163 -6.71 13.57 15.10
C LEU A 163 -6.31 13.09 16.49
N ASP A 164 -7.07 12.15 17.03
CA ASP A 164 -6.73 11.50 18.30
C ASP A 164 -5.48 10.63 18.15
N ASP A 165 -5.35 9.94 17.01
CA ASP A 165 -4.13 9.21 16.68
C ASP A 165 -3.89 9.18 15.16
N TYR A 166 -2.64 8.90 14.78
CA TYR A 166 -2.23 8.81 13.39
C TYR A 166 -1.31 7.61 13.20
N VAL A 167 -1.69 6.67 12.32
CA VAL A 167 -0.96 5.43 12.07
C VAL A 167 -0.17 5.53 10.78
N VAL A 168 1.09 5.13 10.86
CA VAL A 168 2.03 4.97 9.74
C VAL A 168 2.57 3.54 9.70
N LEU A 169 3.19 3.14 8.59
CA LEU A 169 3.51 1.74 8.33
C LEU A 169 4.92 1.33 8.79
N ASN A 170 5.82 2.29 9.04
CA ASN A 170 7.21 2.06 9.42
C ASN A 170 7.82 3.23 10.20
N ASP A 171 9.00 3.02 10.77
CA ASP A 171 9.69 4.02 11.59
C ASP A 171 10.26 5.18 10.76
N TYR A 172 10.65 4.94 9.50
CA TYR A 172 11.07 6.00 8.60
C TYR A 172 9.95 7.03 8.37
N ASP A 173 8.74 6.59 8.04
CA ASP A 173 7.59 7.46 7.84
C ASP A 173 7.19 8.17 9.15
N LYS A 174 7.24 7.48 10.31
CA LYS A 174 7.02 8.08 11.62
C LYS A 174 7.96 9.25 11.87
N LYS A 175 9.26 9.04 11.62
CA LYS A 175 10.27 10.08 11.78
C LYS A 175 10.04 11.24 10.82
N LYS A 176 9.82 10.96 9.53
CA LYS A 176 9.57 11.97 8.50
C LYS A 176 8.33 12.82 8.79
N ILE A 177 7.23 12.20 9.17
CA ILE A 177 5.97 12.89 9.53
C ILE A 177 6.21 13.79 10.76
N LYS A 178 6.99 13.32 11.74
CA LYS A 178 7.33 14.13 12.91
C LYS A 178 8.21 15.32 12.54
N ASP A 179 9.28 15.09 11.81
CA ASP A 179 10.29 16.11 11.48
C ASP A 179 9.71 17.19 10.54
N GLU A 180 8.99 16.79 9.50
CA GLU A 180 8.53 17.67 8.44
C GLU A 180 7.14 18.31 8.71
N LEU A 181 6.26 17.61 9.42
CA LEU A 181 4.88 18.04 9.63
C LEU A 181 4.51 18.25 11.11
N ASN A 182 5.42 17.93 12.03
CA ASN A 182 5.21 17.96 13.49
C ASN A 182 3.98 17.16 13.96
N ILE A 183 3.70 16.02 13.31
CA ILE A 183 2.64 15.09 13.71
C ILE A 183 3.27 13.92 14.46
N ASN A 184 2.69 13.54 15.61
CA ASN A 184 3.04 12.30 16.27
C ASN A 184 2.31 11.15 15.56
N ALA A 185 2.99 10.01 15.39
CA ALA A 185 2.41 8.85 14.73
C ALA A 185 2.76 7.56 15.47
N THR A 186 1.84 6.61 15.45
CA THR A 186 2.02 5.24 15.93
C THR A 186 2.38 4.34 14.75
N VAL A 187 3.37 3.46 14.90
CA VAL A 187 3.74 2.52 13.85
C VAL A 187 2.93 1.24 13.98
N ILE A 188 2.07 0.98 13.00
CA ILE A 188 1.37 -0.31 12.85
C ILE A 188 1.52 -0.76 11.40
N ALA A 189 2.22 -1.86 11.20
CA ALA A 189 2.44 -2.46 9.89
C ALA A 189 1.13 -2.98 9.28
N ASN A 190 1.11 -3.21 7.98
CA ASN A 190 0.00 -3.91 7.34
C ASN A 190 -0.08 -5.37 7.81
N ILE A 191 -1.30 -5.87 7.89
CA ILE A 191 -1.61 -7.28 8.16
C ILE A 191 -1.48 -8.09 6.86
N LYS A 192 -0.93 -9.30 6.92
CA LYS A 192 -0.87 -10.19 5.74
C LYS A 192 -2.28 -10.65 5.31
N THR A 193 -2.47 -10.87 4.02
CA THR A 193 -3.79 -11.16 3.43
C THR A 193 -4.31 -12.54 3.75
N TYR A 194 -3.41 -13.49 3.97
CA TYR A 194 -3.75 -14.87 4.32
C TYR A 194 -2.62 -15.52 5.13
N GLU A 195 -2.96 -16.62 5.76
CA GLU A 195 -2.04 -17.58 6.37
C GLU A 195 -2.10 -18.88 5.61
N SER A 196 -0.96 -19.57 5.50
CA SER A 196 -0.86 -20.81 4.75
C SER A 196 -0.06 -21.85 5.51
N ASN A 197 -0.56 -23.11 5.49
CA ASN A 197 0.22 -24.26 5.93
C ASN A 197 1.15 -24.80 4.84
N GLU A 198 0.98 -24.34 3.59
CA GLU A 198 1.80 -24.69 2.44
C GLU A 198 2.82 -23.60 2.17
N THR A 199 3.99 -23.98 1.69
CA THR A 199 5.05 -23.08 1.23
C THR A 199 5.56 -23.53 -0.13
N SER A 200 6.21 -22.65 -0.89
CA SER A 200 6.91 -23.04 -2.09
C SER A 200 8.02 -24.04 -1.75
N ASP A 201 8.22 -25.03 -2.60
CA ASP A 201 9.37 -25.95 -2.53
C ASP A 201 10.66 -25.33 -3.11
N LEU A 202 10.54 -24.12 -3.70
CA LEU A 202 11.62 -23.33 -4.30
C LEU A 202 12.43 -24.05 -5.39
N GLN A 203 11.93 -25.17 -5.92
CA GLN A 203 12.61 -25.91 -6.99
C GLN A 203 12.30 -25.37 -8.38
N SER A 204 11.23 -24.58 -8.49
CA SER A 204 10.85 -23.95 -9.75
C SER A 204 11.88 -22.92 -10.20
N LYS A 205 12.26 -23.00 -11.47
CA LYS A 205 13.11 -22.01 -12.13
C LYS A 205 12.28 -20.84 -12.69
N GLU A 206 11.39 -20.31 -11.87
CA GLU A 206 10.48 -19.22 -12.21
C GLU A 206 10.62 -18.05 -11.24
N PHE A 207 10.93 -16.89 -11.77
CA PHE A 207 10.73 -15.64 -11.08
C PHE A 207 9.28 -15.20 -11.21
N MET A 208 8.73 -14.67 -10.13
CA MET A 208 7.41 -14.03 -10.10
C MET A 208 7.56 -12.54 -9.82
N ALA A 209 6.80 -11.72 -10.52
CA ALA A 209 6.56 -10.33 -10.18
C ALA A 209 5.06 -10.04 -10.31
N ALA A 210 4.51 -9.15 -9.47
CA ALA A 210 3.08 -8.86 -9.52
C ALA A 210 2.76 -7.41 -9.12
N GLY A 211 1.81 -6.80 -9.81
CA GLY A 211 1.32 -5.46 -9.52
C GLY A 211 0.63 -4.80 -10.71
N HIS A 212 0.04 -3.63 -10.47
CA HIS A 212 -0.55 -2.85 -11.56
C HIS A 212 0.54 -2.40 -12.55
N LEU A 213 0.35 -2.66 -13.85
CA LEU A 213 1.35 -2.36 -14.89
C LEU A 213 1.39 -0.85 -15.16
N TRP A 214 2.16 -0.14 -14.35
CA TRP A 214 2.39 1.30 -14.48
C TRP A 214 3.79 1.68 -13.96
N ASN A 215 4.30 2.81 -14.40
CA ASN A 215 5.67 3.26 -14.13
C ASN A 215 6.14 3.13 -12.67
N GLY A 216 5.26 3.38 -11.68
CA GLY A 216 5.60 3.26 -10.26
C GLY A 216 6.04 1.86 -9.84
N LYS A 217 5.63 0.81 -10.55
CA LYS A 217 5.98 -0.59 -10.25
C LYS A 217 7.31 -1.03 -10.89
N GLY A 218 7.88 -0.25 -11.80
CA GLY A 218 9.24 -0.46 -12.30
C GLY A 218 9.45 -1.72 -13.15
N PHE A 219 8.39 -2.26 -13.78
CA PHE A 219 8.53 -3.47 -14.61
C PHE A 219 9.41 -3.26 -15.83
N ASP A 220 9.57 -2.03 -16.30
CA ASP A 220 10.56 -1.63 -17.30
C ASP A 220 11.99 -1.92 -16.82
N LEU A 221 12.34 -1.51 -15.61
CA LEU A 221 13.64 -1.79 -14.99
C LEU A 221 13.85 -3.31 -14.78
N LEU A 222 12.77 -4.03 -14.44
CA LEU A 222 12.85 -5.48 -14.28
C LEU A 222 13.15 -6.19 -15.60
N ILE A 223 12.52 -5.79 -16.70
CA ILE A 223 12.77 -6.34 -18.03
C ILE A 223 14.22 -6.05 -18.45
N GLU A 224 14.74 -4.86 -18.18
CA GLU A 224 16.16 -4.53 -18.40
C GLU A 224 17.09 -5.42 -17.58
N SER A 225 16.79 -5.61 -16.29
CA SER A 225 17.58 -6.49 -15.41
C SER A 225 17.52 -7.95 -15.89
N PHE A 226 16.33 -8.41 -16.30
CA PHE A 226 16.17 -9.77 -16.81
C PHE A 226 16.91 -10.00 -18.14
N LYS A 227 17.01 -8.98 -19.00
CA LYS A 227 17.82 -9.05 -20.21
C LYS A 227 19.28 -9.37 -19.89
N ILE A 228 19.87 -8.65 -18.91
CA ILE A 228 21.24 -8.87 -18.46
C ILE A 228 21.40 -10.28 -17.84
N PHE A 229 20.44 -10.68 -17.03
CA PHE A 229 20.38 -12.02 -16.42
C PHE A 229 20.33 -13.11 -17.50
N ALA A 230 19.51 -12.95 -18.53
CA ALA A 230 19.30 -13.93 -19.59
C ALA A 230 20.54 -14.20 -20.46
N GLU A 231 21.50 -13.29 -20.49
CA GLU A 231 22.80 -13.50 -21.18
C GLU A 231 23.64 -14.59 -20.49
N LYS A 232 23.42 -14.81 -19.17
CA LYS A 232 24.20 -15.76 -18.36
C LYS A 232 23.42 -17.00 -17.95
N ASN A 233 22.08 -16.91 -17.93
CA ASN A 233 21.20 -18.00 -17.52
C ASN A 233 20.10 -18.21 -18.56
N ASN A 234 19.97 -19.42 -19.09
CA ASN A 234 18.99 -19.77 -20.12
C ASN A 234 17.82 -20.62 -19.62
N GLU A 235 17.76 -20.93 -18.32
CA GLU A 235 16.77 -21.87 -17.78
C GLU A 235 15.61 -21.14 -17.10
N TRP A 236 15.90 -20.07 -16.34
CA TRP A 236 14.89 -19.36 -15.55
C TRP A 236 13.99 -18.48 -16.43
N LYS A 237 12.73 -18.42 -16.06
CA LYS A 237 11.69 -17.61 -16.70
C LYS A 237 11.15 -16.55 -15.74
N LEU A 238 10.54 -15.50 -16.30
CA LEU A 238 9.90 -14.43 -15.53
C LEU A 238 8.41 -14.37 -15.87
N LYS A 239 7.56 -14.50 -14.86
CA LYS A 239 6.11 -14.30 -14.95
C LYS A 239 5.72 -13.01 -14.26
N ILE A 240 5.12 -12.07 -14.98
CA ILE A 240 4.64 -10.79 -14.48
C ILE A 240 3.11 -10.82 -14.46
N PHE A 241 2.53 -10.77 -13.26
CA PHE A 241 1.08 -10.75 -13.06
C PHE A 241 0.57 -9.33 -12.86
N GLY A 242 -0.48 -8.97 -13.57
CA GLY A 242 -1.15 -7.69 -13.46
C GLY A 242 -1.61 -7.13 -14.79
N VAL A 243 -2.36 -6.04 -14.69
CA VAL A 243 -2.85 -5.24 -15.81
C VAL A 243 -2.56 -3.77 -15.57
N GLY A 244 -2.51 -2.97 -16.63
CA GLY A 244 -2.29 -1.54 -16.47
C GLY A 244 -1.92 -0.84 -17.77
N PRO A 245 -1.77 0.49 -17.74
CA PRO A 245 -1.56 1.30 -18.93
C PRO A 245 -0.23 1.04 -19.65
N ASP A 246 0.79 0.52 -18.96
CA ASP A 246 2.13 0.31 -19.53
C ASP A 246 2.26 -1.05 -20.23
N LYS A 247 1.18 -1.86 -20.32
CA LYS A 247 1.21 -3.21 -20.89
C LYS A 247 1.86 -3.23 -22.28
N ASP A 248 1.39 -2.41 -23.21
CA ASP A 248 1.86 -2.39 -24.58
C ASP A 248 3.35 -1.97 -24.67
N GLN A 249 3.78 -1.04 -23.81
CA GLN A 249 5.18 -0.64 -23.71
C GLN A 249 6.05 -1.82 -23.26
N LEU A 250 5.63 -2.55 -22.22
CA LEU A 250 6.38 -3.69 -21.70
C LEU A 250 6.44 -4.84 -22.72
N GLU A 251 5.35 -5.13 -23.44
CA GLU A 251 5.34 -6.09 -24.53
C GLU A 251 6.33 -5.71 -25.66
N ASN A 252 6.39 -4.42 -25.99
CA ASN A 252 7.34 -3.92 -26.99
C ASN A 252 8.80 -4.13 -26.54
N MET A 253 9.10 -3.82 -25.26
CA MET A 253 10.44 -4.04 -24.68
C MET A 253 10.84 -5.53 -24.72
N ILE A 254 9.92 -6.44 -24.35
CA ILE A 254 10.15 -7.88 -24.38
C ILE A 254 10.53 -8.35 -25.80
N ARG A 255 9.77 -7.90 -26.82
CA ARG A 255 10.05 -8.23 -28.24
C ARG A 255 11.37 -7.63 -28.72
N GLU A 256 11.65 -6.38 -28.39
CA GLU A 256 12.89 -5.70 -28.77
C GLU A 256 14.12 -6.44 -28.22
N TYR A 257 14.01 -6.94 -26.99
CA TYR A 257 15.08 -7.70 -26.34
C TYR A 257 15.09 -9.20 -26.72
N ARG A 258 14.12 -9.65 -27.53
CA ARG A 258 13.98 -11.07 -27.97
C ARG A 258 13.83 -12.03 -26.79
N LEU A 259 12.96 -11.66 -25.83
CA LEU A 259 12.71 -12.41 -24.60
C LEU A 259 11.28 -12.98 -24.51
N ASP A 260 10.59 -13.11 -25.66
CA ASP A 260 9.18 -13.56 -25.74
C ASP A 260 8.98 -15.00 -25.25
N ASP A 261 10.02 -15.82 -25.25
CA ASP A 261 10.03 -17.19 -24.73
C ASP A 261 10.45 -17.28 -23.25
N ARG A 262 10.85 -16.17 -22.64
CA ARG A 262 11.41 -16.09 -21.29
C ARG A 262 10.62 -15.21 -20.34
N ILE A 263 9.98 -14.14 -20.81
CA ILE A 263 9.18 -13.21 -20.01
C ILE A 263 7.73 -13.27 -20.47
N PHE A 264 6.83 -13.49 -19.51
CA PHE A 264 5.40 -13.66 -19.76
C PHE A 264 4.58 -12.63 -18.98
N LEU A 265 3.78 -11.81 -19.67
CA LEU A 265 2.77 -10.95 -19.05
C LEU A 265 1.49 -11.76 -18.89
N MET A 266 1.22 -12.21 -17.67
CA MET A 266 0.19 -13.21 -17.35
C MET A 266 -1.22 -12.62 -17.19
N GLY A 267 -1.37 -11.28 -17.18
CA GLY A 267 -2.63 -10.66 -16.77
C GLY A 267 -2.90 -10.81 -15.27
N ASN A 268 -4.15 -10.62 -14.86
CA ASN A 268 -4.52 -10.79 -13.45
C ASN A 268 -4.52 -12.28 -13.06
N THR A 269 -4.20 -12.54 -11.79
CA THR A 269 -4.41 -13.84 -11.15
C THR A 269 -5.55 -13.75 -10.14
N ASP A 270 -6.29 -14.82 -9.97
CA ASP A 270 -7.30 -15.00 -8.93
C ASP A 270 -6.72 -15.55 -7.61
N SER A 271 -5.44 -15.99 -7.63
CA SER A 271 -4.77 -16.56 -6.47
C SER A 271 -3.25 -16.36 -6.53
N THR A 272 -2.76 -15.31 -5.86
CA THR A 272 -1.32 -15.11 -5.66
C THR A 272 -0.66 -16.27 -4.92
N LYS A 273 -1.39 -16.87 -3.94
CA LYS A 273 -0.94 -18.07 -3.23
C LYS A 273 -0.53 -19.20 -4.19
N ARG A 274 -1.40 -19.51 -5.17
CA ARG A 274 -1.13 -20.58 -6.16
C ARG A 274 0.09 -20.27 -7.02
N GLU A 275 0.29 -18.99 -7.36
CA GLU A 275 1.43 -18.60 -8.20
C GLU A 275 2.73 -18.58 -7.39
N PHE A 276 2.70 -18.19 -6.12
CA PHE A 276 3.87 -18.30 -5.23
C PHE A 276 4.33 -19.74 -5.01
N LEU A 277 3.41 -20.72 -4.90
CA LEU A 277 3.77 -22.14 -4.79
C LEU A 277 4.62 -22.66 -5.96
N LYS A 278 4.57 -21.98 -7.12
CA LYS A 278 5.29 -22.31 -8.35
C LYS A 278 6.50 -21.40 -8.60
N SER A 279 6.84 -20.56 -7.63
CA SER A 279 7.88 -19.54 -7.81
C SER A 279 9.11 -19.86 -6.98
N GLY A 280 10.29 -19.69 -7.57
CA GLY A 280 11.57 -19.82 -6.88
C GLY A 280 12.01 -18.53 -6.19
N CYS A 281 11.59 -17.35 -6.69
CA CYS A 281 11.89 -16.05 -6.11
C CYS A 281 10.90 -15.00 -6.59
N PHE A 282 10.58 -14.04 -5.71
CA PHE A 282 9.75 -12.89 -6.03
C PHE A 282 10.60 -11.65 -6.32
N LEU A 283 10.28 -10.95 -7.41
CA LEU A 283 10.99 -9.75 -7.85
C LEU A 283 10.11 -8.52 -7.70
N MET A 284 10.58 -7.53 -6.91
CA MET A 284 9.85 -6.28 -6.67
C MET A 284 10.66 -5.06 -7.10
N PRO A 285 10.54 -4.65 -8.36
CA PRO A 285 11.31 -3.54 -8.93
C PRO A 285 10.70 -2.16 -8.67
N SER A 286 9.76 -2.04 -7.74
CA SER A 286 8.98 -0.81 -7.51
C SER A 286 9.86 0.39 -7.23
N ARG A 287 9.48 1.53 -7.82
CA ARG A 287 10.14 2.83 -7.58
C ARG A 287 9.75 3.42 -6.23
N TRP A 288 8.55 3.16 -5.76
CA TRP A 288 8.03 3.52 -4.43
C TRP A 288 6.84 2.65 -4.04
N GLU A 289 6.67 2.45 -2.75
CA GLU A 289 5.56 1.74 -2.10
C GLU A 289 5.24 2.37 -0.75
N GLY A 290 4.08 2.04 -0.19
CA GLY A 290 3.79 2.25 1.22
C GLY A 290 4.30 1.08 2.06
N MET A 291 3.58 -0.02 2.00
CA MET A 291 3.98 -1.34 2.50
C MET A 291 3.28 -2.37 1.62
N PRO A 292 3.99 -2.96 0.64
CA PRO A 292 3.37 -3.79 -0.38
C PRO A 292 2.89 -5.12 0.20
N MET A 293 1.58 -5.37 0.13
CA MET A 293 0.94 -6.60 0.61
C MET A 293 1.51 -7.84 -0.06
N ILE A 294 1.89 -7.74 -1.33
CA ILE A 294 2.45 -8.87 -2.11
C ILE A 294 3.79 -9.37 -1.54
N ILE A 295 4.58 -8.52 -0.87
CA ILE A 295 5.78 -8.95 -0.15
C ILE A 295 5.39 -9.78 1.07
N LEU A 296 4.37 -9.36 1.84
CA LEU A 296 3.87 -10.14 2.97
C LEU A 296 3.37 -11.51 2.53
N GLU A 297 2.75 -11.58 1.35
CA GLU A 297 2.31 -12.82 0.72
C GLU A 297 3.50 -13.70 0.29
N SER A 298 4.53 -13.10 -0.32
CA SER A 298 5.78 -13.81 -0.66
C SER A 298 6.45 -14.41 0.56
N LEU A 299 6.60 -13.60 1.62
CA LEU A 299 7.18 -14.05 2.90
C LEU A 299 6.35 -15.17 3.52
N GLU A 300 5.00 -15.06 3.49
CA GLU A 300 4.11 -16.12 4.00
C GLU A 300 4.25 -17.42 3.24
N MET A 301 4.51 -17.37 1.93
CA MET A 301 4.73 -18.56 1.10
C MET A 301 6.17 -19.08 1.14
N GLY A 302 7.05 -18.45 1.94
CA GLY A 302 8.46 -18.82 2.05
C GLY A 302 9.25 -18.58 0.76
N VAL A 303 8.84 -17.58 -0.04
CA VAL A 303 9.50 -17.23 -1.30
C VAL A 303 10.45 -16.05 -1.08
N PRO A 304 11.76 -16.21 -1.37
CA PRO A 304 12.74 -15.14 -1.27
C PRO A 304 12.39 -13.92 -2.13
N VAL A 305 12.86 -12.75 -1.71
CA VAL A 305 12.55 -11.48 -2.37
C VAL A 305 13.81 -10.81 -2.89
N ILE A 306 13.77 -10.27 -4.12
CA ILE A 306 14.74 -9.26 -4.58
C ILE A 306 13.98 -7.96 -4.79
N ALA A 307 14.40 -6.88 -4.14
CA ALA A 307 13.75 -5.58 -4.24
C ALA A 307 14.77 -4.44 -4.32
N TYR A 308 14.36 -3.29 -4.87
CA TYR A 308 15.16 -2.07 -4.74
C TYR A 308 15.09 -1.53 -3.31
N ASP A 309 16.17 -0.86 -2.89
CA ASP A 309 16.30 -0.15 -1.61
C ASP A 309 15.34 1.06 -1.55
N ILE A 310 14.07 0.78 -1.32
CA ILE A 310 13.03 1.77 -1.03
C ILE A 310 12.60 1.65 0.43
N THR A 311 12.19 2.76 1.02
CA THR A 311 11.87 2.84 2.46
C THR A 311 10.81 1.84 2.93
N ALA A 312 9.94 1.40 2.03
CA ALA A 312 8.93 0.38 2.31
C ALA A 312 9.52 -1.02 2.59
N MET A 313 10.78 -1.27 2.21
CA MET A 313 11.42 -2.59 2.39
C MET A 313 12.02 -2.76 3.79
N GLU A 314 12.40 -1.66 4.45
CA GLU A 314 13.05 -1.68 5.77
C GLU A 314 12.38 -2.65 6.79
N PRO A 315 11.05 -2.63 7.00
CA PRO A 315 10.41 -3.56 7.93
C PRO A 315 10.19 -4.97 7.36
N LEU A 316 10.31 -5.16 6.04
CA LEU A 316 9.87 -6.36 5.35
C LEU A 316 11.00 -7.32 4.99
N VAL A 317 12.11 -6.79 4.50
CA VAL A 317 13.23 -7.57 3.98
C VAL A 317 14.53 -7.02 4.51
N THR A 318 15.29 -7.84 5.20
CA THR A 318 16.67 -7.57 5.63
C THR A 318 17.60 -8.16 4.57
N ASP A 319 18.50 -7.34 4.03
CA ASP A 319 19.45 -7.79 2.99
C ASP A 319 20.27 -8.99 3.47
N GLY A 320 20.33 -10.03 2.66
CA GLY A 320 21.03 -11.28 2.98
C GLY A 320 20.28 -12.21 3.96
N MET A 321 19.02 -11.93 4.32
CA MET A 321 18.22 -12.76 5.23
C MET A 321 16.98 -13.36 4.54
N GLU A 322 16.02 -12.55 4.14
CA GLU A 322 14.82 -12.98 3.42
C GLU A 322 14.95 -12.82 1.90
N GLY A 323 16.09 -12.30 1.45
CA GLY A 323 16.38 -11.99 0.06
C GLY A 323 17.44 -10.91 -0.07
N PHE A 324 17.38 -10.15 -1.15
CA PHE A 324 18.34 -9.10 -1.44
C PHE A 324 17.68 -7.73 -1.60
N ILE A 325 18.33 -6.71 -1.03
CA ILE A 325 18.01 -5.30 -1.23
C ILE A 325 19.06 -4.67 -2.14
N VAL A 326 18.65 -4.26 -3.32
CA VAL A 326 19.52 -3.74 -4.38
C VAL A 326 19.43 -2.22 -4.44
N LYS A 327 20.55 -1.56 -4.67
CA LYS A 327 20.60 -0.11 -4.87
C LYS A 327 19.55 0.35 -5.90
N LYS A 328 18.82 1.42 -5.57
CA LYS A 328 17.72 1.96 -6.41
C LYS A 328 18.14 2.09 -7.87
N PHE A 329 17.37 1.41 -8.73
CA PHE A 329 17.42 1.49 -10.19
C PHE A 329 18.74 0.98 -10.82
N ASP A 330 19.56 0.26 -10.06
CA ASP A 330 20.75 -0.41 -10.57
C ASP A 330 20.33 -1.78 -11.18
N THR A 331 20.05 -1.78 -12.47
CA THR A 331 19.60 -2.97 -13.20
C THR A 331 20.69 -4.04 -13.33
N ASN A 332 21.98 -3.64 -13.33
CA ASN A 332 23.10 -4.58 -13.32
C ASN A 332 23.20 -5.32 -11.99
N ALA A 333 23.21 -4.58 -10.88
CA ALA A 333 23.24 -5.19 -9.56
C ALA A 333 21.99 -6.06 -9.30
N TYR A 334 20.82 -5.66 -9.82
CA TYR A 334 19.60 -6.47 -9.71
C TYR A 334 19.75 -7.81 -10.48
N ALA A 335 20.30 -7.78 -11.69
CA ALA A 335 20.58 -8.98 -12.48
C ALA A 335 21.61 -9.89 -11.80
N GLU A 336 22.64 -9.34 -11.16
CA GLU A 336 23.63 -10.11 -10.40
C GLU A 336 22.95 -10.87 -9.23
N LYS A 337 22.03 -10.22 -8.50
CA LYS A 337 21.28 -10.88 -7.41
C LYS A 337 20.28 -11.91 -7.94
N MET A 338 19.72 -11.71 -9.12
CA MET A 338 18.93 -12.75 -9.80
C MET A 338 19.78 -13.97 -10.12
N LEU A 339 21.02 -13.80 -10.60
CA LEU A 339 21.95 -14.91 -10.87
C LEU A 339 22.32 -15.65 -9.59
N GLU A 340 22.67 -14.92 -8.52
CA GLU A 340 23.03 -15.49 -7.23
C GLU A 340 21.91 -16.38 -6.66
N ILE A 341 20.66 -15.93 -6.72
CA ILE A 341 19.49 -16.73 -6.32
C ILE A 341 19.26 -17.92 -7.26
N ALA A 342 19.45 -17.73 -8.56
CA ALA A 342 19.20 -18.78 -9.55
C ALA A 342 20.21 -19.94 -9.48
N GLU A 343 21.45 -19.65 -9.13
CA GLU A 343 22.57 -20.59 -9.13
C GLU A 343 22.82 -21.25 -7.77
N ASN A 344 22.22 -20.74 -6.69
CA ASN A 344 22.44 -21.22 -5.33
C ASN A 344 21.14 -21.69 -4.65
N ASP A 345 20.87 -22.98 -4.76
CA ASP A 345 19.69 -23.62 -4.16
C ASP A 345 19.70 -23.52 -2.62
N GLU A 346 20.86 -23.71 -1.99
CA GLU A 346 20.98 -23.66 -0.52
C GLU A 346 20.62 -22.27 0.01
N LEU A 347 21.15 -21.23 -0.62
CA LEU A 347 20.85 -19.83 -0.28
C LEU A 347 19.35 -19.54 -0.47
N ARG A 348 18.76 -20.03 -1.58
CA ARG A 348 17.34 -19.84 -1.87
C ARG A 348 16.46 -20.50 -0.80
N TYR A 349 16.81 -21.72 -0.36
CA TYR A 349 16.10 -22.39 0.76
C TYR A 349 16.31 -21.69 2.09
N GLU A 350 17.50 -21.18 2.39
CA GLU A 350 17.77 -20.42 3.60
C GLU A 350 16.91 -19.16 3.67
N PHE A 351 16.91 -18.36 2.60
CA PHE A 351 16.08 -17.16 2.50
C PHE A 351 14.60 -17.48 2.60
N GLY A 352 14.14 -18.57 2.00
CA GLY A 352 12.75 -19.02 2.11
C GLY A 352 12.34 -19.35 3.54
N ARG A 353 13.19 -20.04 4.31
CA ARG A 353 12.93 -20.29 5.74
C ARG A 353 12.89 -19.00 6.54
N ASN A 354 13.81 -18.08 6.31
CA ASN A 354 13.85 -16.79 6.98
C ASN A 354 12.62 -15.95 6.65
N ALA A 355 12.20 -15.93 5.36
CA ALA A 355 10.98 -15.27 4.91
C ALA A 355 9.76 -15.76 5.70
N ARG A 356 9.63 -17.07 5.89
CA ARG A 356 8.53 -17.67 6.65
C ARG A 356 8.55 -17.26 8.13
N ILE A 357 9.73 -17.16 8.73
CA ILE A 357 9.88 -16.68 10.12
C ILE A 357 9.48 -15.20 10.20
N LYS A 358 9.95 -14.37 9.27
CA LYS A 358 9.63 -12.95 9.19
C LYS A 358 8.13 -12.69 9.04
N ALA A 359 7.43 -13.48 8.22
CA ALA A 359 6.00 -13.35 7.98
C ALA A 359 5.14 -13.45 9.26
N ARG A 360 5.61 -14.14 10.30
CA ARG A 360 4.90 -14.27 11.59
C ARG A 360 4.70 -12.92 12.29
N GLN A 361 5.61 -11.97 12.09
CA GLN A 361 5.52 -10.64 12.68
C GLN A 361 4.32 -9.82 12.15
N PHE A 362 3.74 -10.24 11.02
CA PHE A 362 2.62 -9.59 10.35
C PHE A 362 1.34 -10.43 10.40
N SER A 363 1.26 -11.37 11.36
CA SER A 363 0.06 -12.19 11.56
C SER A 363 -1.14 -11.33 11.95
N LYS A 364 -2.33 -11.88 11.72
CA LYS A 364 -3.58 -11.19 12.06
C LYS A 364 -3.68 -10.91 13.56
N GLU A 365 -3.16 -11.81 14.41
CA GLU A 365 -3.16 -11.65 15.86
C GLU A 365 -2.28 -10.47 16.28
N ILE A 366 -1.00 -10.46 15.88
CA ILE A 366 -0.02 -9.44 16.29
C ILE A 366 -0.44 -8.05 15.80
N ILE A 367 -0.89 -7.94 14.56
CA ILE A 367 -1.25 -6.62 14.00
C ILE A 367 -2.58 -6.12 14.55
N SER A 368 -3.59 -6.99 14.71
CA SER A 368 -4.88 -6.56 15.28
C SER A 368 -4.76 -6.16 16.75
N GLU A 369 -3.91 -6.84 17.53
CA GLU A 369 -3.66 -6.49 18.93
C GLU A 369 -3.11 -5.06 19.06
N LYS A 370 -2.15 -4.67 18.22
CA LYS A 370 -1.63 -3.28 18.19
C LYS A 370 -2.71 -2.23 17.87
N TRP A 371 -3.65 -2.57 16.99
CA TRP A 371 -4.77 -1.71 16.69
C TRP A 371 -5.76 -1.61 17.85
N ILE A 372 -6.05 -2.74 18.52
CA ILE A 372 -6.93 -2.79 19.70
C ILE A 372 -6.32 -1.97 20.83
N GLU A 373 -5.04 -2.19 21.15
CA GLU A 373 -4.33 -1.39 22.16
C GLU A 373 -4.37 0.12 21.86
N LEU A 374 -4.25 0.50 20.58
CA LEU A 374 -4.34 1.90 20.18
C LEU A 374 -5.74 2.48 20.44
N MET A 375 -6.78 1.72 20.08
CA MET A 375 -8.18 2.15 20.28
C MET A 375 -8.55 2.23 21.76
N GLU A 376 -8.07 1.30 22.58
CA GLU A 376 -8.37 1.25 24.02
C GLU A 376 -7.70 2.37 24.85
N LYS A 377 -6.60 2.95 24.37
CA LYS A 377 -5.93 4.08 25.07
C LYS A 377 -6.78 5.32 25.24
N HIS A 378 -7.84 5.46 24.49
CA HIS A 378 -8.68 6.66 24.42
C HIS A 378 -10.13 6.42 24.89
N ILE A 379 -10.44 5.21 25.34
CA ILE A 379 -11.72 4.83 25.97
C ILE A 379 -11.54 4.79 27.48
#